data_b8ee9c16b7163a784e17d5338ff2a20c
#
_entry.id   b8ee9c16b7163a784e17d5338ff2a20c
#
_cell.length_a   1.000
_cell.length_b   1.000
_cell.length_c   1.000
_cell.angle_alpha   90.00
_cell.angle_beta   90.00
_cell.angle_gamma   90.00
#
_symmetry.space_group_name_H-M   'P 1'
#
loop_
_entity.id
_entity.type
_entity.pdbx_description
1 polymer ?
#
loop_
_entity_poly.entity_id
_entity_poly.type
_entity_poly.pdbx_seq_one_letter_code
_entity_poly.pdbx_strand_id
1 'polypeptide(L)'
;MGETRIIALCGKGGVGKTSVSSLLLKHLALKKGKKVLAIDADPCAGLAGSLGIRVKKSVDDIRKDLIAAMGTGRSASDPETLRMLDYEIFDALSEADGFALLSIGRPEDEGCFCR
;
A
#
# COMPACT_ATOMS: atom_id res chain seq x y z
N MET A 1 17.52 -17.32 6.00
CA MET A 1 16.32 -16.51 5.74
C MET A 1 15.49 -16.40 6.99
N GLY A 2 15.12 -15.20 7.40
CA GLY A 2 14.25 -14.96 8.55
C GLY A 2 12.80 -15.29 8.26
N GLU A 3 12.06 -15.62 9.29
CA GLU A 3 10.61 -15.83 9.21
C GLU A 3 9.90 -14.49 8.96
N THR A 4 9.00 -14.47 7.96
CA THR A 4 8.14 -13.30 7.71
C THR A 4 6.98 -13.31 8.69
N ARG A 5 6.78 -12.20 9.39
CA ARG A 5 5.64 -12.00 10.30
C ARG A 5 4.70 -10.97 9.73
N ILE A 6 3.42 -11.24 9.83
CA ILE A 6 2.34 -10.34 9.42
C ILE A 6 1.60 -9.87 10.66
N ILE A 7 1.47 -8.55 10.80
CA ILE A 7 0.71 -7.91 11.87
C ILE A 7 -0.43 -7.12 11.23
N ALA A 8 -1.66 -7.47 11.54
CA ALA A 8 -2.84 -6.76 11.06
C ALA A 8 -3.47 -5.92 12.17
N LEU A 9 -3.68 -4.64 11.90
CA LEU A 9 -4.36 -3.71 12.80
C LEU A 9 -5.75 -3.43 12.23
N CYS A 10 -6.77 -3.88 12.92
CA CYS A 10 -8.16 -3.78 12.52
C CYS A 10 -8.97 -3.04 13.58
N GLY A 11 -10.05 -2.40 13.16
CA GLY A 11 -10.96 -1.70 14.07
C GLY A 11 -11.82 -0.69 13.32
N LYS A 12 -12.83 -0.16 14.00
CA LYS A 12 -13.69 0.90 13.47
C LYS A 12 -12.93 2.22 13.30
N GLY A 13 -13.41 3.10 12.44
CA GLY A 13 -12.89 4.46 12.30
C GLY A 13 -12.91 5.20 13.65
N GLY A 14 -11.88 5.99 13.95
CA GLY A 14 -11.76 6.78 15.15
C GLY A 14 -11.28 6.05 16.42
N VAL A 15 -10.93 4.76 16.33
CA VAL A 15 -10.41 3.99 17.49
C VAL A 15 -8.89 4.14 17.70
N GLY A 16 -8.19 4.88 16.82
CA GLY A 16 -6.75 5.10 16.94
C GLY A 16 -5.88 4.16 16.13
N LYS A 17 -6.41 3.46 15.13
CA LYS A 17 -5.63 2.56 14.25
C LYS A 17 -4.41 3.25 13.64
N THR A 18 -4.59 4.42 13.06
CA THR A 18 -3.53 5.19 12.41
C THR A 18 -2.45 5.59 13.40
N SER A 19 -2.84 6.05 14.58
CA SER A 19 -1.91 6.45 15.64
C SER A 19 -1.07 5.26 16.13
N VAL A 20 -1.71 4.13 16.41
CA VAL A 20 -1.03 2.90 16.84
C VAL A 20 -0.12 2.37 15.74
N SER A 21 -0.59 2.36 14.49
CA SER A 21 0.19 1.92 13.33
C SER A 21 1.44 2.76 13.14
N SER A 22 1.31 4.09 13.24
CA SER A 22 2.44 5.02 13.12
C SER A 22 3.50 4.79 14.20
N LEU A 23 3.08 4.61 15.46
CA LEU A 23 3.98 4.33 16.56
C LEU A 23 4.67 2.98 16.44
N LEU A 24 3.94 1.95 16.01
CA LEU A 24 4.49 0.62 15.77
C LEU A 24 5.54 0.65 14.65
N LEU A 25 5.24 1.33 13.55
CA LEU A 25 6.20 1.48 12.44
C LEU A 25 7.47 2.20 12.87
N LYS A 26 7.34 3.29 13.60
CA LYS A 26 8.50 4.01 14.15
C LYS A 26 9.34 3.11 15.06
N HIS A 27 8.70 2.33 15.89
CA HIS A 27 9.40 1.38 16.77
C HIS A 27 10.12 0.27 15.97
N LEU A 28 9.45 -0.30 14.96
CA LEU A 28 10.03 -1.35 14.12
C LEU A 28 11.16 -0.82 13.23
N ALA A 29 11.04 0.41 12.75
CA ALA A 29 12.07 1.05 11.93
C ALA A 29 13.39 1.26 12.67
N LEU A 30 13.35 1.40 14.00
CA LEU A 30 14.53 1.50 14.83
C LEU A 30 15.29 0.17 14.99
N LYS A 31 14.64 -0.96 14.69
CA LYS A 31 15.25 -2.28 14.81
C LYS A 31 16.11 -2.58 13.58
N LYS A 32 17.42 -2.57 13.76
CA LYS A 32 18.37 -2.90 12.71
C LYS A 32 18.21 -4.34 12.23
N GLY A 33 18.40 -4.56 10.92
CA GLY A 33 18.41 -5.90 10.32
C GLY A 33 17.01 -6.44 9.96
N LYS A 34 15.96 -5.68 10.13
CA LYS A 34 14.59 -6.06 9.71
C LYS A 34 14.13 -5.21 8.53
N LYS A 35 13.54 -5.86 7.56
CA LYS A 35 12.83 -5.17 6.47
C LYS A 35 11.35 -5.11 6.85
N VAL A 36 10.79 -3.91 6.87
CA VAL A 36 9.39 -3.68 7.24
C VAL A 36 8.65 -3.13 6.03
N LEU A 37 7.55 -3.77 5.67
CA LEU A 37 6.60 -3.27 4.69
C LEU A 37 5.30 -2.93 5.40
N ALA A 38 4.89 -1.68 5.32
CA ALA A 38 3.59 -1.23 5.78
C ALA A 38 2.61 -1.20 4.60
N ILE A 39 1.44 -1.77 4.78
CA ILE A 39 0.36 -1.74 3.79
C ILE A 39 -0.82 -1.00 4.41
N ASP A 40 -1.13 0.18 3.86
CA ASP A 40 -2.29 0.96 4.27
C ASP A 40 -3.48 0.59 3.41
N ALA A 41 -4.36 -0.25 3.96
CA ALA A 41 -5.58 -0.71 3.31
C ALA A 41 -6.83 0.08 3.73
N ASP A 42 -6.68 1.13 4.52
CA ASP A 42 -7.79 2.01 4.91
C ASP A 42 -8.16 2.93 3.72
N PRO A 43 -9.45 3.00 3.33
CA PRO A 43 -9.89 3.93 2.28
C PRO A 43 -9.56 5.40 2.56
N CYS A 44 -9.46 5.78 3.83
CA CYS A 44 -9.07 7.14 4.22
C CYS A 44 -7.58 7.43 4.05
N ALA A 45 -6.75 6.39 3.85
CA ALA A 45 -5.31 6.50 3.57
C ALA A 45 -4.55 7.47 4.51
N GLY A 46 -4.90 7.47 5.79
CA GLY A 46 -4.36 8.43 6.77
C GLY A 46 -2.94 8.13 7.25
N LEU A 47 -2.44 6.90 7.03
CA LEU A 47 -1.15 6.48 7.58
C LEU A 47 0.02 7.26 6.98
N ALA A 48 0.05 7.44 5.67
CA ALA A 48 1.08 8.22 4.99
C ALA A 48 1.15 9.66 5.52
N GLY A 49 -0.01 10.30 5.65
CA GLY A 49 -0.12 11.66 6.19
C GLY A 49 0.40 11.76 7.63
N SER A 50 0.08 10.79 8.49
CA SER A 50 0.54 10.77 9.88
C SER A 50 2.05 10.53 10.00
N LEU A 51 2.67 9.89 9.00
CA LEU A 51 4.10 9.64 8.94
C LEU A 51 4.88 10.72 8.16
N GLY A 52 4.19 11.69 7.58
CA GLY A 52 4.80 12.71 6.74
C GLY A 52 5.30 12.19 5.40
N ILE A 53 4.75 11.08 4.91
CA ILE A 53 5.15 10.44 3.66
C ILE A 53 4.21 10.90 2.54
N ARG A 54 4.80 11.27 1.40
CA ARG A 54 4.04 11.58 0.19
C ARG A 54 3.91 10.32 -0.66
N VAL A 55 2.69 9.85 -0.84
CA VAL A 55 2.37 8.71 -1.71
C VAL A 55 2.27 9.20 -3.15
N LYS A 56 3.10 8.64 -4.04
CA LYS A 56 3.09 8.97 -5.48
C LYS A 56 1.96 8.26 -6.21
N LYS A 57 1.74 6.99 -5.89
CA LYS A 57 0.83 6.10 -6.59
C LYS A 57 0.27 5.06 -5.62
N SER A 58 -1.01 4.77 -5.70
CA SER A 58 -1.66 3.71 -4.94
C SER A 58 -1.84 2.45 -5.78
N VAL A 59 -2.16 1.33 -5.14
CA VAL A 59 -2.50 0.09 -5.84
C VAL A 59 -3.74 0.28 -6.72
N ASP A 60 -4.71 1.10 -6.27
CA ASP A 60 -5.90 1.41 -7.07
C ASP A 60 -5.57 2.17 -8.35
N ASP A 61 -4.60 3.08 -8.30
CA ASP A 61 -4.10 3.77 -9.50
C ASP A 61 -3.48 2.79 -10.50
N ILE A 62 -2.70 1.82 -10.01
CA ILE A 62 -2.12 0.75 -10.83
C ILE A 62 -3.23 -0.10 -11.46
N ARG A 63 -4.25 -0.45 -10.69
CA ARG A 63 -5.41 -1.19 -11.17
C ARG A 63 -6.10 -0.47 -12.33
N LYS A 64 -6.33 0.83 -12.19
CA LYS A 64 -6.94 1.66 -13.24
C LYS A 64 -6.10 1.70 -14.51
N ASP A 65 -4.79 1.88 -14.37
CA ASP A 65 -3.86 1.88 -15.50
C ASP A 65 -3.84 0.51 -16.21
N LEU A 66 -3.89 -0.58 -15.44
CA LEU A 66 -3.92 -1.94 -15.98
C LEU A 66 -5.22 -2.19 -16.77
N ILE A 67 -6.37 -1.80 -16.22
CA ILE A 67 -7.67 -1.93 -16.90
C ILE A 67 -7.68 -1.13 -18.22
N ALA A 68 -7.14 0.08 -18.22
CA ALA A 68 -7.02 0.89 -19.42
C ALA A 68 -6.12 0.21 -20.47
N ALA A 69 -5.00 -0.40 -20.06
CA ALA A 69 -4.11 -1.14 -20.96
C ALA A 69 -4.77 -2.41 -21.52
N MET A 70 -5.58 -3.12 -20.73
CA MET A 70 -6.33 -4.30 -21.17
C MET A 70 -7.40 -3.94 -22.21
N GLY A 71 -8.00 -2.77 -22.12
CA GLY A 71 -8.92 -2.23 -23.13
C GLY A 71 -8.30 -2.05 -24.52
N THR A 72 -6.97 -2.06 -24.64
CA THR A 72 -6.22 -1.99 -25.90
C THR A 72 -5.80 -3.37 -26.45
N GLY A 73 -6.38 -4.47 -25.94
CA GLY A 73 -6.15 -5.84 -26.43
C GLY A 73 -5.08 -6.64 -25.70
N ARG A 74 -4.53 -6.13 -24.60
CA ARG A 74 -3.59 -6.87 -23.74
C ARG A 74 -4.33 -7.79 -22.78
N SER A 75 -3.77 -8.97 -22.54
CA SER A 75 -4.29 -9.92 -21.54
C SER A 75 -3.58 -9.74 -20.19
N ALA A 76 -4.32 -9.94 -19.10
CA ALA A 76 -3.75 -9.93 -17.74
C ALA A 76 -2.69 -11.04 -17.52
N SER A 77 -2.74 -12.11 -18.30
CA SER A 77 -1.78 -13.23 -18.24
C SER A 77 -0.59 -13.08 -19.18
N ASP A 78 -0.54 -11.99 -19.95
CA ASP A 78 0.59 -11.71 -20.82
C ASP A 78 1.86 -11.46 -19.98
N PRO A 79 3.00 -12.14 -20.29
CA PRO A 79 4.25 -11.92 -19.56
C PRO A 79 4.72 -10.47 -19.51
N GLU A 80 4.46 -9.71 -20.58
CA GLU A 80 4.80 -8.28 -20.62
C GLU A 80 3.93 -7.46 -19.67
N THR A 81 2.65 -7.79 -19.58
CA THR A 81 1.71 -7.16 -18.64
C THR A 81 2.10 -7.45 -17.19
N LEU A 82 2.52 -8.68 -16.90
CA LEU A 82 2.99 -9.06 -15.56
C LEU A 82 4.27 -8.33 -15.16
N ARG A 83 5.22 -8.19 -16.08
CA ARG A 83 6.45 -7.41 -15.82
C ARG A 83 6.15 -5.94 -15.57
N MET A 84 5.22 -5.37 -16.32
CA MET A 84 4.75 -4.00 -16.12
C MET A 84 4.12 -3.84 -14.75
N LEU A 85 3.30 -4.80 -14.32
CA LEU A 85 2.67 -4.80 -13.01
C LEU A 85 3.70 -4.86 -11.88
N ASP A 86 4.70 -5.73 -11.98
CA ASP A 86 5.78 -5.82 -11.00
C ASP A 86 6.53 -4.49 -10.87
N TYR A 87 6.85 -3.87 -11.98
CA TYR A 87 7.50 -2.57 -12.02
C TYR A 87 6.63 -1.47 -11.37
N GLU A 88 5.35 -1.42 -11.72
CA GLU A 88 4.41 -0.45 -11.20
C GLU A 88 4.20 -0.59 -9.68
N ILE A 89 4.11 -1.82 -9.18
CA ILE A 89 4.01 -2.07 -7.73
C ILE A 89 5.28 -1.63 -7.03
N PHE A 90 6.44 -1.93 -7.59
CA PHE A 90 7.72 -1.51 -7.02
C PHE A 90 7.85 0.02 -7.01
N ASP A 91 7.44 0.70 -8.09
CA ASP A 91 7.45 2.16 -8.19
C ASP A 91 6.43 2.83 -7.24
N ALA A 92 5.35 2.14 -6.89
CA ALA A 92 4.35 2.62 -5.95
C ALA A 92 4.80 2.56 -4.48
N LEU A 93 5.85 1.80 -4.17
CA LEU A 93 6.42 1.78 -2.83
C LEU A 93 7.01 3.14 -2.47
N SER A 94 6.58 3.67 -1.34
CA SER A 94 7.17 4.88 -0.77
C SER A 94 8.21 4.47 0.27
N GLU A 95 9.47 4.66 -0.04
CA GLU A 95 10.55 4.37 0.89
C GLU A 95 10.65 5.43 1.97
N ALA A 96 10.78 5.00 3.20
CA ALA A 96 11.02 5.83 4.36
C ALA A 96 12.20 5.27 5.16
N ASP A 97 12.60 5.98 6.20
CA ASP A 97 13.71 5.55 7.04
C ASP A 97 13.31 4.31 7.87
N GLY A 98 13.83 3.17 7.45
CA GLY A 98 13.64 1.87 8.11
C GLY A 98 12.41 1.07 7.68
N PHE A 99 11.59 1.56 6.75
CA PHE A 99 10.45 0.81 6.22
C PHE A 99 10.04 1.31 4.83
N ALA A 100 9.20 0.54 4.14
CA ALA A 100 8.52 0.97 2.92
C ALA A 100 7.01 0.97 3.15
N LEU A 101 6.30 1.88 2.50
CA LEU A 101 4.85 2.02 2.59
C LEU A 101 4.20 1.77 1.24
N LEU A 102 3.19 0.91 1.21
CA LEU A 102 2.31 0.69 0.07
C LEU A 102 0.90 1.14 0.44
N SER A 103 0.35 2.08 -0.30
CA SER A 103 -1.03 2.51 -0.15
C SER A 103 -1.94 1.77 -1.13
N ILE A 104 -3.00 1.15 -0.63
CA ILE A 104 -4.00 0.49 -1.48
C ILE A 104 -4.83 1.51 -2.23
N GLY A 105 -5.12 2.64 -1.63
CA GLY A 105 -5.95 3.68 -2.21
C GLY A 105 -7.43 3.47 -1.97
N ARG A 106 -8.23 4.34 -2.55
CA ARG A 106 -9.68 4.32 -2.43
C ARG A 106 -10.28 3.86 -3.76
N PRO A 107 -10.92 2.70 -3.82
CA PRO A 107 -11.70 2.34 -5.01
C PRO A 107 -12.85 3.36 -5.15
N GLU A 108 -12.86 4.08 -6.25
CA GLU A 108 -13.93 5.04 -6.56
C GLU A 108 -15.15 4.37 -7.19
N ASP A 109 -15.12 3.04 -7.34
CA ASP A 109 -16.21 2.29 -7.94
C ASP A 109 -17.40 2.18 -6.97
N GLU A 110 -18.58 2.30 -7.55
CA GLU A 110 -19.88 2.17 -6.89
C GLU A 110 -19.92 0.96 -5.97
N GLY A 111 -20.12 1.20 -4.68
CA GLY A 111 -20.28 0.15 -3.68
C GLY A 111 -19.37 0.20 -2.46
N CYS A 112 -18.33 1.00 -2.44
CA CYS A 112 -17.57 1.28 -1.22
C CYS A 112 -18.20 2.45 -0.46
N PHE A 113 -19.29 2.21 0.20
CA PHE A 113 -19.83 3.15 1.17
C PHE A 113 -19.22 2.88 2.54
N CYS A 114 -18.04 3.40 2.79
CA CYS A 114 -17.57 3.58 4.15
C CYS A 114 -18.20 4.87 4.69
N ARG A 115 -19.36 4.74 5.30
CA ARG A 115 -19.92 5.79 6.14
C ARG A 115 -19.31 5.71 7.53
#